data_8b4380d171917aeec353e8b5521e3d94
#
_entry.id   8b4380d171917aeec353e8b5521e3d94
#
_cell.length_a   1.000
_cell.length_b   1.000
_cell.length_c   1.000
_cell.angle_alpha   90.00
_cell.angle_beta   90.00
_cell.angle_gamma   90.00
#
_symmetry.space_group_name_H-M   'P 1'
#
loop_
_entity.id
_entity.type
_entity.pdbx_description
1 polymer ?
#
loop_
_entity_poly.entity_id
_entity_poly.type
_entity_poly.pdbx_seq_one_letter_code
_entity_poly.pdbx_strand_id
1 'polypeptide(L)'
;AVVLDGGSFIFNEAGADLDFRVESDDATHMIFVEGSSDRVGINQPSPLGILHVRGGGADFGGSIESTANLFVLDNSGHGGMTIGSGSAHTCTINFGDSEDSDIGNIIYNNSGNMMTFTTNTAEAMRIQSDGAVLIGKTSNTDTHQGCKFAEDDASIITVTDHGNVALILNRQNDDGSILSFKQANSQEGNIAVSGSTIAYNTFCGTHWSRLADNSKPTILRGTVIESIATMMDWYKAKFTPDDGIEITEEIALPDGKSVGDSIKHNYKGVEYDAVIEKQDNERLPMCKISDTEDSKAVYGVFMDWDTQPDDGVNDIYVAALGSFVVRIHKDETVAIGNWLVSNGDGTAKVLAGNTAITADVQSSLIGKVTSTTKTHTHADDSYCVPCTLHCG
;
A
#
# COMPACT_ATOMS: atom_id res chain seq x y z
N ALA A 1 -13.97 51.26 -43.19
CA ALA A 1 -14.75 50.96 -44.40
C ALA A 1 -15.22 49.53 -44.39
N VAL A 2 -16.44 49.29 -44.83
CA VAL A 2 -16.96 47.92 -45.06
C VAL A 2 -16.91 47.72 -46.57
N VAL A 3 -16.22 46.71 -47.03
CA VAL A 3 -16.06 46.37 -48.43
C VAL A 3 -16.65 45.00 -48.70
N LEU A 4 -17.35 44.82 -49.80
CA LEU A 4 -17.76 43.55 -50.39
C LEU A 4 -16.78 43.19 -51.49
N ASP A 5 -15.94 42.22 -51.32
CA ASP A 5 -15.00 41.73 -52.33
C ASP A 5 -15.16 40.20 -52.46
N GLY A 6 -15.48 39.80 -53.74
CA GLY A 6 -15.57 38.38 -54.07
C GLY A 6 -16.52 37.53 -53.21
N GLY A 7 -17.52 38.16 -52.56
CA GLY A 7 -18.47 37.48 -51.64
C GLY A 7 -18.09 37.50 -50.15
N SER A 8 -17.05 38.23 -49.75
CA SER A 8 -16.65 38.46 -48.38
C SER A 8 -17.03 39.87 -47.90
N PHE A 9 -17.36 39.97 -46.60
CA PHE A 9 -17.40 41.26 -45.89
C PHE A 9 -16.03 41.49 -45.25
N ILE A 10 -15.33 42.53 -45.68
CA ILE A 10 -14.03 42.91 -45.17
C ILE A 10 -14.17 44.19 -44.35
N PHE A 11 -13.82 44.11 -43.08
CA PHE A 11 -13.69 45.28 -42.20
C PHE A 11 -12.21 45.62 -42.09
N ASN A 12 -11.84 46.90 -42.36
CA ASN A 12 -10.47 47.39 -42.25
C ASN A 12 -9.51 46.81 -43.31
N GLU A 13 -9.90 46.71 -44.58
CA GLU A 13 -9.10 46.19 -45.70
C GLU A 13 -7.74 46.93 -45.87
N ALA A 14 -7.65 48.16 -45.44
CA ALA A 14 -6.41 48.94 -45.54
C ALA A 14 -5.39 48.61 -44.44
N GLY A 15 -5.74 47.73 -43.49
CA GLY A 15 -4.83 47.33 -42.35
C GLY A 15 -4.46 48.50 -41.45
N ALA A 16 -5.33 49.50 -41.30
CA ALA A 16 -5.11 50.61 -40.40
C ALA A 16 -5.28 50.15 -38.93
N ASP A 17 -4.67 50.86 -38.00
CA ASP A 17 -4.88 50.66 -36.57
C ASP A 17 -6.30 51.13 -36.18
N LEU A 18 -7.29 50.30 -36.49
CA LEU A 18 -8.71 50.53 -36.22
C LEU A 18 -9.33 49.31 -35.57
N ASP A 19 -9.93 49.55 -34.44
CA ASP A 19 -10.63 48.50 -33.68
C ASP A 19 -11.98 48.18 -34.33
N PHE A 20 -12.37 46.88 -34.24
CA PHE A 20 -13.73 46.44 -34.53
C PHE A 20 -14.38 45.93 -33.24
N ARG A 21 -15.59 46.38 -32.94
CA ARG A 21 -16.33 45.87 -31.81
C ARG A 21 -17.80 45.66 -32.08
N VAL A 22 -18.35 44.67 -31.37
CA VAL A 22 -19.79 44.43 -31.23
C VAL A 22 -20.15 44.68 -29.77
N GLU A 23 -21.22 45.45 -29.56
CA GLU A 23 -21.74 45.80 -28.26
C GLU A 23 -23.00 45.00 -27.95
N SER A 24 -23.26 44.76 -26.66
CA SER A 24 -24.56 44.34 -26.14
C SER A 24 -25.14 45.46 -25.27
N ASP A 25 -26.31 45.21 -24.67
CA ASP A 25 -26.99 46.16 -23.80
C ASP A 25 -26.10 46.64 -22.62
N ASP A 26 -25.38 45.68 -22.02
CA ASP A 26 -24.56 45.93 -20.83
C ASP A 26 -23.04 45.87 -21.08
N ALA A 27 -22.59 45.46 -22.28
CA ALA A 27 -21.16 45.29 -22.56
C ALA A 27 -20.75 45.94 -23.87
N THR A 28 -19.85 46.92 -23.78
CA THR A 28 -19.34 47.67 -24.93
C THR A 28 -18.31 46.91 -25.77
N HIS A 29 -17.84 45.76 -25.31
CA HIS A 29 -16.82 44.94 -25.97
C HIS A 29 -17.21 43.45 -25.98
N MET A 30 -18.45 43.12 -26.34
CA MET A 30 -18.89 41.71 -26.43
C MET A 30 -18.06 40.92 -27.41
N ILE A 31 -17.72 41.47 -28.57
CA ILE A 31 -16.65 40.99 -29.47
C ILE A 31 -15.80 42.20 -29.76
N PHE A 32 -14.52 42.09 -29.55
CA PHE A 32 -13.57 43.16 -29.77
C PHE A 32 -12.34 42.64 -30.52
N VAL A 33 -12.02 43.27 -31.63
CA VAL A 33 -10.75 43.04 -32.35
C VAL A 33 -9.91 44.29 -32.18
N GLU A 34 -8.82 44.16 -31.45
CA GLU A 34 -7.90 45.24 -31.17
C GLU A 34 -6.86 45.32 -32.29
N GLY A 35 -6.93 46.36 -33.12
CA GLY A 35 -6.10 46.52 -34.28
C GLY A 35 -4.63 46.78 -33.98
N SER A 36 -4.34 47.40 -32.81
CA SER A 36 -2.97 47.74 -32.41
C SER A 36 -2.14 46.56 -31.93
N SER A 37 -2.80 45.47 -31.46
CA SER A 37 -2.11 44.30 -30.86
C SER A 37 -2.44 42.97 -31.54
N ASP A 38 -3.28 42.99 -32.59
CA ASP A 38 -3.73 41.79 -33.31
C ASP A 38 -4.41 40.74 -32.41
N ARG A 39 -5.31 41.19 -31.51
CA ARG A 39 -5.96 40.33 -30.52
C ARG A 39 -7.48 40.40 -30.59
N VAL A 40 -8.11 39.32 -30.12
CA VAL A 40 -9.56 39.22 -30.01
C VAL A 40 -9.97 39.11 -28.58
N GLY A 41 -10.84 39.98 -28.09
CA GLY A 41 -11.48 39.94 -26.81
C GLY A 41 -12.94 39.51 -26.90
N ILE A 42 -13.40 38.62 -26.06
CA ILE A 42 -14.81 38.36 -25.78
C ILE A 42 -15.11 38.93 -24.40
N ASN A 43 -15.94 39.97 -24.33
CA ASN A 43 -16.22 40.72 -23.12
C ASN A 43 -14.94 41.28 -22.45
N GLN A 44 -13.89 41.55 -23.26
CA GLN A 44 -12.58 42.02 -22.80
C GLN A 44 -12.07 43.18 -23.66
N PRO A 45 -12.01 44.40 -23.10
CA PRO A 45 -11.58 45.61 -23.84
C PRO A 45 -10.05 45.74 -24.00
N SER A 46 -9.26 44.96 -23.27
CA SER A 46 -7.80 44.97 -23.32
C SER A 46 -7.29 43.53 -23.31
N PRO A 47 -7.35 42.81 -24.46
CA PRO A 47 -6.97 41.39 -24.50
C PRO A 47 -5.51 41.18 -24.20
N LEU A 48 -5.20 40.25 -23.30
CA LEU A 48 -3.82 39.90 -22.93
C LEU A 48 -3.25 38.81 -23.82
N GLY A 49 -4.08 38.02 -24.49
CA GLY A 49 -3.68 36.95 -25.43
C GLY A 49 -4.36 37.10 -26.78
N ILE A 50 -4.00 36.25 -27.77
CA ILE A 50 -4.59 36.29 -29.12
C ILE A 50 -6.11 36.16 -29.08
N LEU A 51 -6.63 35.23 -28.25
CA LEU A 51 -8.04 35.17 -27.87
C LEU A 51 -8.18 35.23 -26.36
N HIS A 52 -8.85 36.29 -25.89
CA HIS A 52 -9.12 36.47 -24.46
C HIS A 52 -10.62 36.50 -24.19
N VAL A 53 -11.11 35.53 -23.46
CA VAL A 53 -12.52 35.43 -23.03
C VAL A 53 -12.64 35.75 -21.55
N ARG A 54 -13.47 36.75 -21.20
CA ARG A 54 -13.66 37.20 -19.84
C ARG A 54 -15.10 37.00 -19.38
N GLY A 55 -15.27 36.35 -18.24
CA GLY A 55 -16.59 36.09 -17.63
C GLY A 55 -17.23 37.32 -17.00
N GLY A 56 -16.44 38.25 -16.49
CA GLY A 56 -16.89 39.49 -15.83
C GLY A 56 -16.03 39.86 -14.60
N GLY A 57 -16.37 40.99 -13.98
CA GLY A 57 -15.64 41.53 -12.82
C GLY A 57 -14.35 42.27 -13.18
N ALA A 58 -13.41 42.37 -12.24
CA ALA A 58 -12.11 43.01 -12.42
C ALA A 58 -11.19 42.14 -13.32
N ASP A 59 -10.31 42.77 -14.07
CA ASP A 59 -9.30 42.05 -14.84
C ASP A 59 -8.44 41.15 -13.99
N PHE A 60 -7.86 40.11 -14.60
CA PHE A 60 -6.87 39.23 -14.03
C PHE A 60 -5.72 40.01 -13.33
N GLY A 61 -5.54 41.29 -13.69
CA GLY A 61 -4.69 42.25 -12.97
C GLY A 61 -3.19 42.01 -13.09
N GLY A 62 -2.76 41.04 -13.87
CA GLY A 62 -1.37 40.66 -14.10
C GLY A 62 -0.99 40.52 -15.54
N SER A 63 0.29 40.37 -15.83
CA SER A 63 0.77 39.91 -17.12
C SER A 63 0.63 38.39 -17.21
N ILE A 64 0.18 37.88 -18.35
CA ILE A 64 0.22 36.45 -18.65
C ILE A 64 1.61 36.04 -19.12
N GLU A 65 1.96 34.77 -18.92
CA GLU A 65 3.21 34.20 -19.46
C GLU A 65 3.20 34.26 -20.99
N SER A 66 4.31 34.74 -21.57
CA SER A 66 4.44 34.90 -23.03
C SER A 66 4.34 33.60 -23.81
N THR A 67 4.56 32.47 -23.14
CA THR A 67 4.47 31.11 -23.69
C THR A 67 3.07 30.50 -23.61
N ALA A 68 2.11 31.17 -22.94
CA ALA A 68 0.73 30.71 -22.71
C ALA A 68 -0.30 31.76 -23.03
N ASN A 69 -0.09 32.55 -24.10
CA ASN A 69 -0.88 33.74 -24.43
C ASN A 69 -1.80 33.61 -25.69
N LEU A 70 -1.94 32.40 -26.22
CA LEU A 70 -2.81 32.18 -27.39
C LEU A 70 -4.29 32.18 -27.00
N PHE A 71 -4.64 31.54 -25.89
CA PHE A 71 -6.01 31.47 -25.39
C PHE A 71 -6.06 31.75 -23.90
N VAL A 72 -6.73 32.81 -23.51
CA VAL A 72 -6.85 33.25 -22.11
C VAL A 72 -8.32 33.19 -21.71
N LEU A 73 -8.61 32.51 -20.60
CA LEU A 73 -9.90 32.50 -19.91
C LEU A 73 -9.75 33.21 -18.58
N ASP A 74 -10.52 34.24 -18.35
CA ASP A 74 -10.44 35.11 -17.19
C ASP A 74 -11.82 35.35 -16.57
N ASN A 75 -11.86 35.34 -15.25
CA ASN A 75 -13.02 35.77 -14.48
C ASN A 75 -12.57 36.20 -13.07
N SER A 76 -13.20 37.24 -12.50
CA SER A 76 -12.91 37.72 -11.15
C SER A 76 -13.35 36.76 -10.02
N GLY A 77 -14.19 35.77 -10.33
CA GLY A 77 -14.64 34.71 -9.45
C GLY A 77 -14.10 33.36 -9.91
N HIS A 78 -14.93 32.31 -9.78
CA HIS A 78 -14.59 31.01 -10.32
C HIS A 78 -14.57 31.04 -11.85
N GLY A 79 -13.47 30.63 -12.47
CA GLY A 79 -13.31 30.47 -13.90
C GLY A 79 -13.25 28.98 -14.26
N GLY A 80 -13.65 28.65 -15.51
CA GLY A 80 -13.59 27.26 -15.95
C GLY A 80 -13.90 27.09 -17.44
N MET A 81 -13.49 25.94 -17.95
CA MET A 81 -13.82 25.46 -19.30
C MET A 81 -14.49 24.09 -19.18
N THR A 82 -15.57 23.89 -19.91
CA THR A 82 -16.22 22.59 -20.02
C THR A 82 -15.94 22.00 -21.40
N ILE A 83 -15.32 20.82 -21.42
CA ILE A 83 -15.17 19.98 -22.59
C ILE A 83 -16.18 18.84 -22.46
N GLY A 84 -17.19 18.78 -23.28
CA GLY A 84 -18.27 17.81 -23.24
C GLY A 84 -18.26 16.86 -24.41
N SER A 85 -18.56 15.58 -24.21
CA SER A 85 -18.81 14.59 -25.25
C SER A 85 -19.91 13.62 -24.82
N GLY A 86 -20.35 12.72 -25.71
CA GLY A 86 -21.32 11.69 -25.36
C GLY A 86 -20.77 10.67 -24.34
N SER A 87 -21.68 9.99 -23.62
CA SER A 87 -21.33 9.06 -22.54
C SER A 87 -20.47 7.86 -22.97
N ALA A 88 -20.43 7.53 -24.25
CA ALA A 88 -19.59 6.46 -24.80
C ALA A 88 -18.29 6.97 -25.48
N HIS A 89 -17.96 8.24 -25.29
CA HIS A 89 -16.85 8.91 -25.98
C HIS A 89 -15.87 9.54 -24.97
N THR A 90 -14.83 10.18 -25.50
CA THR A 90 -13.77 10.83 -24.69
C THR A 90 -13.83 12.35 -24.81
N CYS A 91 -13.38 13.03 -23.75
CA CYS A 91 -12.98 14.45 -23.77
C CYS A 91 -11.46 14.50 -23.72
N THR A 92 -10.84 15.29 -24.61
CA THR A 92 -9.38 15.25 -24.79
C THR A 92 -8.77 16.65 -24.83
N ILE A 93 -7.62 16.82 -24.21
CA ILE A 93 -6.70 17.95 -24.40
C ILE A 93 -5.42 17.35 -24.99
N ASN A 94 -5.09 17.72 -26.23
CA ASN A 94 -3.89 17.27 -26.94
C ASN A 94 -2.75 18.28 -26.81
N PHE A 95 -1.55 17.75 -26.68
CA PHE A 95 -0.28 18.44 -26.79
C PHE A 95 0.42 17.86 -28.02
N GLY A 96 0.47 18.62 -29.12
CA GLY A 96 1.04 18.19 -30.38
C GLY A 96 2.30 18.98 -30.73
N ASP A 97 3.05 18.46 -31.69
CA ASP A 97 4.14 19.15 -32.36
C ASP A 97 3.90 19.19 -33.87
N SER A 98 4.92 19.53 -34.66
CA SER A 98 4.80 19.63 -36.11
C SER A 98 4.65 18.30 -36.85
N GLU A 99 4.95 17.18 -36.17
CA GLU A 99 4.98 15.82 -36.73
C GLU A 99 3.81 14.97 -36.22
N ASP A 100 3.38 15.24 -34.97
CA ASP A 100 2.35 14.46 -34.26
C ASP A 100 1.44 15.40 -33.44
N SER A 101 0.15 15.42 -33.79
CA SER A 101 -0.84 16.34 -33.17
C SER A 101 -1.28 15.88 -31.76
N ASP A 102 -0.97 14.67 -31.31
CA ASP A 102 -1.40 14.07 -30.04
C ASP A 102 -0.31 13.27 -29.32
N ILE A 103 0.95 13.62 -29.53
CA ILE A 103 2.12 13.01 -28.89
C ILE A 103 2.01 13.00 -27.36
N GLY A 104 1.30 13.96 -26.77
CA GLY A 104 0.90 13.99 -25.38
C GLY A 104 -0.59 14.35 -25.26
N ASN A 105 -1.27 13.80 -24.25
CA ASN A 105 -2.66 14.17 -24.01
C ASN A 105 -3.12 13.94 -22.58
N ILE A 106 -4.22 14.61 -22.23
CA ILE A 106 -5.05 14.35 -21.06
C ILE A 106 -6.43 13.95 -21.58
N ILE A 107 -6.87 12.73 -21.28
CA ILE A 107 -8.14 12.19 -21.75
C ILE A 107 -9.03 11.85 -20.55
N TYR A 108 -10.29 12.26 -20.59
CA TYR A 108 -11.34 11.68 -19.76
C TYR A 108 -12.22 10.77 -20.60
N ASN A 109 -12.25 9.49 -20.24
CA ASN A 109 -13.07 8.48 -20.90
C ASN A 109 -14.40 8.36 -20.16
N ASN A 110 -15.49 8.85 -20.78
CA ASN A 110 -16.82 8.81 -20.18
C ASN A 110 -17.39 7.40 -20.03
N SER A 111 -17.02 6.46 -20.91
CA SER A 111 -17.56 5.10 -20.82
C SER A 111 -16.91 4.29 -19.69
N GLY A 112 -15.64 4.53 -19.40
CA GLY A 112 -14.89 3.88 -18.31
C GLY A 112 -14.78 4.73 -17.05
N ASN A 113 -15.26 5.98 -17.08
CA ASN A 113 -15.14 6.96 -15.98
C ASN A 113 -13.70 7.07 -15.45
N MET A 114 -12.72 7.12 -16.37
CA MET A 114 -11.31 7.20 -16.00
C MET A 114 -10.61 8.35 -16.71
N MET A 115 -9.56 8.86 -16.07
CA MET A 115 -8.67 9.88 -16.62
C MET A 115 -7.31 9.27 -16.95
N THR A 116 -6.76 9.58 -18.13
CA THR A 116 -5.43 9.12 -18.54
C THR A 116 -4.53 10.27 -18.93
N PHE A 117 -3.24 10.09 -18.70
CA PHE A 117 -2.16 11.00 -19.07
C PHE A 117 -1.18 10.25 -19.97
N THR A 118 -1.00 10.76 -21.18
CA THR A 118 -0.15 10.18 -22.21
C THR A 118 1.06 11.08 -22.46
N THR A 119 2.21 10.48 -22.59
CA THR A 119 3.46 11.14 -23.01
C THR A 119 4.16 10.28 -24.04
N ASN A 120 4.67 10.89 -25.11
CA ASN A 120 5.36 10.17 -26.18
C ASN A 120 4.51 8.98 -26.71
N THR A 121 3.25 9.23 -26.98
CA THR A 121 2.23 8.27 -27.48
C THR A 121 1.91 7.10 -26.56
N ALA A 122 2.52 7.01 -25.39
CA ALA A 122 2.29 5.95 -24.41
C ALA A 122 1.60 6.46 -23.14
N GLU A 123 0.64 5.70 -22.63
CA GLU A 123 0.00 6.03 -21.35
C GLU A 123 1.01 5.92 -20.22
N ALA A 124 1.22 7.00 -19.49
CA ALA A 124 2.15 7.06 -18.36
C ALA A 124 1.46 6.94 -17.00
N MET A 125 0.21 7.44 -16.90
CA MET A 125 -0.56 7.43 -15.66
C MET A 125 -2.06 7.38 -15.96
N ARG A 126 -2.82 6.76 -15.05
CA ARG A 126 -4.30 6.86 -15.05
C ARG A 126 -4.87 7.00 -13.65
N ILE A 127 -6.07 7.57 -13.60
CA ILE A 127 -6.97 7.51 -12.45
C ILE A 127 -8.19 6.72 -12.89
N GLN A 128 -8.43 5.58 -12.22
CA GLN A 128 -9.55 4.70 -12.53
C GLN A 128 -10.87 5.20 -11.91
N SER A 129 -11.98 4.59 -12.30
CA SER A 129 -13.32 4.94 -11.78
C SER A 129 -13.50 4.68 -10.29
N ASP A 130 -12.72 3.77 -9.71
CA ASP A 130 -12.67 3.48 -8.28
C ASP A 130 -11.75 4.42 -7.50
N GLY A 131 -11.09 5.37 -8.16
CA GLY A 131 -10.16 6.31 -7.57
C GLY A 131 -8.70 5.83 -7.54
N ALA A 132 -8.41 4.60 -7.93
CA ALA A 132 -7.04 4.10 -7.97
C ALA A 132 -6.18 4.89 -8.97
N VAL A 133 -4.97 5.28 -8.53
CA VAL A 133 -3.96 5.93 -9.37
C VAL A 133 -2.90 4.91 -9.75
N LEU A 134 -2.75 4.67 -11.05
CA LEU A 134 -1.76 3.75 -11.62
C LEU A 134 -0.69 4.54 -12.36
N ILE A 135 0.58 4.22 -12.14
CA ILE A 135 1.74 4.83 -12.81
C ILE A 135 2.58 3.73 -13.44
N GLY A 136 2.81 3.84 -14.77
CA GLY A 136 3.57 2.85 -15.54
C GLY A 136 2.86 1.51 -15.70
N LYS A 137 1.56 1.44 -15.43
CA LYS A 137 0.73 0.24 -15.62
C LYS A 137 -0.70 0.64 -15.94
N THR A 138 -1.42 -0.26 -16.62
CA THR A 138 -2.81 -0.07 -17.04
C THR A 138 -3.80 -0.99 -16.36
N SER A 139 -3.31 -1.94 -15.57
CA SER A 139 -4.11 -2.92 -14.82
C SER A 139 -3.92 -2.76 -13.31
N ASN A 140 -5.00 -2.93 -12.55
CA ASN A 140 -5.01 -2.85 -11.08
C ASN A 140 -4.39 -4.10 -10.40
N THR A 141 -4.05 -5.15 -11.17
CA THR A 141 -3.46 -6.38 -10.62
C THR A 141 -2.02 -6.17 -10.16
N ASP A 142 -1.63 -6.84 -9.09
CA ASP A 142 -0.26 -6.74 -8.54
C ASP A 142 0.79 -7.49 -9.36
N THR A 143 0.36 -8.29 -10.36
CA THR A 143 1.26 -9.01 -11.28
C THR A 143 1.85 -8.13 -12.38
N HIS A 144 1.31 -6.92 -12.61
CA HIS A 144 1.82 -5.99 -13.62
C HIS A 144 2.82 -5.02 -13.01
N GLN A 145 3.93 -4.83 -13.71
CA GLN A 145 4.96 -3.85 -13.33
C GLN A 145 4.39 -2.44 -13.29
N GLY A 146 4.80 -1.65 -12.30
CA GLY A 146 4.37 -0.27 -12.08
C GLY A 146 3.99 0.01 -10.62
N CYS A 147 3.50 1.20 -10.37
CA CYS A 147 3.07 1.65 -9.06
C CYS A 147 1.55 1.84 -9.01
N LYS A 148 0.92 1.43 -7.90
CA LYS A 148 -0.50 1.63 -7.60
C LYS A 148 -0.64 2.38 -6.28
N PHE A 149 -1.52 3.38 -6.28
CA PHE A 149 -2.04 4.02 -5.07
C PHE A 149 -3.56 3.80 -5.08
N ALA A 150 -4.05 2.98 -4.19
CA ALA A 150 -5.47 2.68 -4.10
C ALA A 150 -5.86 2.37 -2.65
N GLU A 151 -7.08 2.68 -2.29
CA GLU A 151 -7.71 2.20 -1.07
C GLU A 151 -8.53 0.97 -1.46
N ASP A 152 -7.87 -0.19 -1.47
CA ASP A 152 -8.52 -1.49 -1.64
C ASP A 152 -8.29 -2.36 -0.40
N ASP A 153 -8.92 -3.52 -0.35
CA ASP A 153 -8.88 -4.43 0.81
C ASP A 153 -7.48 -4.96 1.14
N ALA A 154 -6.50 -4.78 0.25
CA ALA A 154 -5.18 -5.40 0.37
C ALA A 154 -4.05 -4.42 0.68
N SER A 155 -4.00 -3.27 0.01
CA SER A 155 -2.86 -2.34 0.16
C SER A 155 -3.13 -0.95 -0.40
N ILE A 156 -2.62 0.07 0.28
CA ILE A 156 -2.70 1.48 -0.17
C ILE A 156 -1.63 1.76 -1.23
N ILE A 157 -0.46 1.16 -1.12
CA ILE A 157 0.66 1.35 -2.07
C ILE A 157 1.22 -0.01 -2.48
N THR A 158 1.24 -0.29 -3.77
CA THR A 158 1.90 -1.45 -4.35
C THR A 158 2.90 -1.00 -5.39
N VAL A 159 4.14 -1.50 -5.30
CA VAL A 159 5.19 -1.32 -6.33
C VAL A 159 5.63 -2.69 -6.81
N THR A 160 5.50 -2.95 -8.11
CA THR A 160 5.89 -4.21 -8.73
C THR A 160 6.93 -3.97 -9.81
N ASP A 161 8.04 -4.69 -9.75
CA ASP A 161 9.08 -4.71 -10.78
C ASP A 161 9.49 -6.15 -11.11
N HIS A 162 9.85 -6.42 -12.37
CA HIS A 162 10.16 -7.74 -12.89
C HIS A 162 11.68 -7.95 -13.11
N GLY A 163 12.52 -7.63 -12.17
CA GLY A 163 13.94 -7.95 -12.27
C GLY A 163 14.90 -6.91 -11.72
N ASN A 164 14.37 -5.78 -11.24
CA ASN A 164 15.15 -4.75 -10.57
C ASN A 164 14.71 -4.58 -9.12
N VAL A 165 15.27 -3.60 -8.45
CA VAL A 165 14.86 -3.21 -7.10
C VAL A 165 13.51 -2.49 -7.19
N ALA A 166 12.48 -3.06 -6.58
CA ALA A 166 11.13 -2.49 -6.64
C ALA A 166 10.99 -1.16 -5.86
N LEU A 167 11.71 -0.99 -4.77
CA LEU A 167 11.66 0.22 -3.93
C LEU A 167 13.05 0.57 -3.40
N ILE A 168 13.48 1.79 -3.65
CA ILE A 168 14.70 2.36 -3.08
C ILE A 168 14.28 3.45 -2.09
N LEU A 169 14.65 3.27 -0.82
CA LEU A 169 14.54 4.29 0.21
C LEU A 169 15.95 4.82 0.49
N ASN A 170 16.19 6.08 0.20
CA ASN A 170 17.51 6.69 0.34
C ASN A 170 17.47 7.88 1.30
N ARG A 171 18.25 7.79 2.39
CA ARG A 171 18.51 8.89 3.30
C ARG A 171 19.89 9.46 3.00
N GLN A 172 19.95 10.75 2.71
CA GLN A 172 21.21 11.46 2.40
C GLN A 172 21.68 12.26 3.62
N ASN A 173 22.98 12.43 3.72
CA ASN A 173 23.71 13.36 4.60
C ASN A 173 23.91 12.91 6.05
N ASP A 174 23.03 12.17 6.67
CA ASP A 174 23.14 11.77 8.08
C ASP A 174 22.56 10.38 8.36
N ASP A 175 22.87 9.83 9.52
CA ASP A 175 22.31 8.59 10.02
C ASP A 175 20.88 8.78 10.53
N GLY A 176 20.05 7.73 10.51
CA GLY A 176 18.72 7.74 11.07
C GLY A 176 17.72 6.85 10.34
N SER A 177 16.45 6.94 10.71
CA SER A 177 15.38 6.11 10.15
C SER A 177 15.17 6.37 8.66
N ILE A 178 15.04 5.30 7.87
CA ILE A 178 14.62 5.31 6.46
C ILE A 178 13.23 4.74 6.26
N LEU A 179 12.76 3.90 7.19
CA LEU A 179 11.39 3.40 7.26
C LEU A 179 10.94 3.37 8.72
N SER A 180 9.76 3.87 9.01
CA SER A 180 9.19 3.88 10.36
C SER A 180 7.86 3.15 10.37
N PHE A 181 7.71 2.21 11.31
CA PHE A 181 6.46 1.50 11.57
C PHE A 181 5.76 2.15 12.75
N LYS A 182 4.47 2.46 12.60
CA LYS A 182 3.69 3.16 13.63
C LYS A 182 2.35 2.49 13.85
N GLN A 183 1.87 2.51 15.10
CA GLN A 183 0.51 2.17 15.48
C GLN A 183 -0.06 3.36 16.28
N ALA A 184 -1.25 3.83 15.96
CA ALA A 184 -1.92 4.97 16.61
C ALA A 184 -0.99 6.19 16.82
N ASN A 185 -0.15 6.50 15.81
CA ASN A 185 0.87 7.55 15.78
C ASN A 185 2.12 7.31 16.65
N SER A 186 2.17 6.26 17.48
CA SER A 186 3.38 5.84 18.19
C SER A 186 4.29 5.03 17.28
N GLN A 187 5.60 5.25 17.37
CA GLN A 187 6.56 4.45 16.61
C GLN A 187 6.82 3.13 17.35
N GLU A 188 6.51 2.01 16.67
CA GLU A 188 6.72 0.66 17.19
C GLU A 188 8.06 0.06 16.75
N GLY A 189 8.61 0.56 15.64
CA GLY A 189 9.90 0.14 15.12
C GLY A 189 10.35 0.94 13.91
N ASN A 190 11.58 0.72 13.47
CA ASN A 190 12.11 1.33 12.26
C ASN A 190 13.22 0.50 11.62
N ILE A 191 13.47 0.79 10.35
CA ILE A 191 14.71 0.43 9.67
C ILE A 191 15.52 1.72 9.55
N ALA A 192 16.76 1.69 10.02
CA ALA A 192 17.64 2.87 10.08
C ALA A 192 19.00 2.57 9.43
N VAL A 193 19.64 3.60 8.92
CA VAL A 193 21.07 3.57 8.57
C VAL A 193 21.88 4.10 9.74
N SER A 194 23.04 3.48 9.98
CA SER A 194 24.04 3.91 10.97
C SER A 194 25.42 3.61 10.43
N GLY A 195 26.14 4.63 9.98
CA GLY A 195 27.40 4.50 9.26
C GLY A 195 27.21 3.63 8.01
N SER A 196 27.92 2.49 7.94
CA SER A 196 27.84 1.54 6.82
C SER A 196 26.89 0.36 7.06
N THR A 197 26.03 0.44 8.08
CA THR A 197 25.16 -0.68 8.49
C THR A 197 23.68 -0.31 8.43
N ILE A 198 22.85 -1.34 8.31
CA ILE A 198 21.38 -1.24 8.47
C ILE A 198 21.02 -1.81 9.84
N ALA A 199 20.29 -1.04 10.63
CA ALA A 199 19.69 -1.46 11.89
C ALA A 199 18.20 -1.72 11.73
N TYR A 200 17.74 -2.86 12.27
CA TYR A 200 16.33 -3.19 12.46
C TYR A 200 16.02 -2.99 13.93
N ASN A 201 15.41 -1.86 14.28
CA ASN A 201 15.18 -1.51 15.69
C ASN A 201 13.87 -2.11 16.17
N THR A 202 13.91 -2.60 17.43
CA THR A 202 12.85 -3.37 18.07
C THR A 202 12.62 -4.71 17.36
N PHE A 203 13.72 -5.47 17.13
CA PHE A 203 13.66 -6.73 16.40
C PHE A 203 13.18 -7.87 17.29
N CYS A 204 12.10 -8.54 16.86
CA CYS A 204 11.69 -9.84 17.37
C CYS A 204 11.38 -10.74 16.17
N GLY A 205 12.19 -11.81 15.99
CA GLY A 205 11.97 -12.80 14.93
C GLY A 205 10.89 -13.78 15.34
N THR A 206 9.86 -13.93 14.53
CA THR A 206 8.71 -14.82 14.76
C THR A 206 8.53 -15.80 13.63
N HIS A 207 7.90 -16.94 13.95
CA HIS A 207 7.38 -17.91 12.98
C HIS A 207 5.89 -18.06 13.18
N TRP A 208 5.16 -18.42 12.13
CA TRP A 208 3.85 -19.03 12.30
C TRP A 208 3.98 -20.45 12.80
N SER A 209 3.04 -20.89 13.61
CA SER A 209 2.82 -22.27 13.99
C SER A 209 1.34 -22.48 14.29
N ARG A 210 0.94 -23.73 14.53
CA ARG A 210 -0.44 -24.12 14.82
C ARG A 210 -0.44 -25.27 15.78
N LEU A 211 -1.39 -25.30 16.74
CA LEU A 211 -1.61 -26.48 17.55
C LEU A 211 -2.12 -27.62 16.65
N ALA A 212 -1.67 -28.87 16.96
CA ALA A 212 -1.95 -30.02 16.11
C ALA A 212 -3.44 -30.30 15.89
N ASP A 213 -4.29 -29.92 16.82
CA ASP A 213 -5.75 -30.08 16.78
C ASP A 213 -6.50 -28.83 16.27
N ASN A 214 -5.76 -27.83 15.78
CA ASN A 214 -6.32 -26.54 15.39
C ASN A 214 -7.18 -25.84 16.46
N SER A 215 -6.99 -26.19 17.74
CA SER A 215 -7.74 -25.57 18.84
C SER A 215 -7.22 -24.15 19.10
N LYS A 216 -8.04 -23.32 19.77
CA LYS A 216 -7.66 -21.96 20.21
C LYS A 216 -7.86 -21.81 21.72
N PRO A 217 -7.08 -22.54 22.56
CA PRO A 217 -7.15 -22.37 24.01
C PRO A 217 -6.59 -21.01 24.42
N THR A 218 -6.86 -20.60 25.65
CA THR A 218 -6.20 -19.43 26.23
C THR A 218 -4.72 -19.76 26.48
N ILE A 219 -3.82 -19.20 25.67
CA ILE A 219 -2.37 -19.29 25.87
C ILE A 219 -1.87 -17.93 26.39
N LEU A 220 -1.11 -17.97 27.48
CA LEU A 220 -0.57 -16.75 28.08
C LEU A 220 0.70 -16.30 27.34
N ARG A 221 0.86 -14.99 27.17
CA ARG A 221 2.04 -14.42 26.50
C ARG A 221 3.34 -14.89 27.16
N GLY A 222 4.32 -15.26 26.34
CA GLY A 222 5.61 -15.77 26.82
C GLY A 222 5.61 -17.26 27.20
N THR A 223 4.48 -17.97 27.03
CA THR A 223 4.39 -19.43 27.23
C THR A 223 5.35 -20.17 26.30
N VAL A 224 6.11 -21.13 26.85
CA VAL A 224 7.10 -21.92 26.11
C VAL A 224 6.39 -22.87 25.13
N ILE A 225 6.83 -22.88 23.89
CA ILE A 225 6.27 -23.67 22.79
C ILE A 225 7.31 -24.65 22.27
N GLU A 226 6.89 -25.88 22.04
CA GLU A 226 7.69 -26.96 21.43
C GLU A 226 7.18 -27.26 20.03
N SER A 227 8.11 -27.49 19.08
CA SER A 227 7.76 -28.04 17.78
C SER A 227 7.42 -29.52 17.86
N ILE A 228 6.56 -30.00 16.96
CA ILE A 228 6.24 -31.41 16.77
C ILE A 228 6.60 -31.86 15.34
N ALA A 229 6.63 -33.19 15.11
CA ALA A 229 7.07 -33.74 13.82
C ALA A 229 6.08 -33.53 12.65
N THR A 230 4.94 -32.86 12.89
CA THR A 230 3.93 -32.59 11.88
C THR A 230 4.15 -31.20 11.32
N MET A 231 4.11 -31.06 9.99
CA MET A 231 4.25 -29.78 9.32
C MET A 231 2.89 -29.05 9.21
N MET A 232 2.93 -27.69 9.20
CA MET A 232 1.79 -26.84 8.92
C MET A 232 1.47 -26.86 7.42
N ASP A 233 0.48 -27.61 7.01
CA ASP A 233 -0.03 -27.52 5.65
C ASP A 233 -1.17 -26.50 5.57
N TRP A 234 -1.23 -25.75 4.46
CA TRP A 234 -2.34 -24.85 4.17
C TRP A 234 -3.24 -25.42 3.08
N TYR A 235 -4.52 -25.14 3.20
CA TYR A 235 -5.50 -25.44 2.17
C TYR A 235 -5.95 -24.15 1.51
N LYS A 236 -6.25 -24.23 0.21
CA LYS A 236 -6.67 -23.07 -0.58
C LYS A 236 -7.89 -23.41 -1.40
N ALA A 237 -8.81 -22.47 -1.50
CA ALA A 237 -9.87 -22.47 -2.50
C ALA A 237 -9.31 -21.85 -3.78
N LYS A 238 -9.27 -22.62 -4.86
CA LYS A 238 -8.85 -22.17 -6.18
C LYS A 238 -10.07 -21.97 -7.07
N PHE A 239 -10.24 -20.78 -7.61
CA PHE A 239 -11.42 -20.42 -8.42
C PHE A 239 -11.07 -19.31 -9.41
N THR A 240 -11.99 -19.05 -10.34
CA THR A 240 -11.83 -17.99 -11.36
C THR A 240 -13.00 -17.01 -11.22
N PRO A 241 -12.76 -15.79 -10.73
CA PRO A 241 -13.75 -14.71 -10.73
C PRO A 241 -14.17 -14.28 -12.15
N ASP A 242 -15.15 -13.37 -12.24
CA ASP A 242 -15.71 -12.90 -13.51
C ASP A 242 -14.72 -12.16 -14.41
N ASP A 243 -13.60 -11.70 -13.87
CA ASP A 243 -12.49 -11.10 -14.61
C ASP A 243 -11.63 -12.12 -15.38
N GLY A 244 -11.89 -13.42 -15.17
CA GLY A 244 -11.21 -14.52 -15.86
C GLY A 244 -9.82 -14.83 -15.34
N ILE A 245 -9.37 -14.21 -14.25
CA ILE A 245 -8.07 -14.49 -13.62
C ILE A 245 -8.24 -15.52 -12.52
N GLU A 246 -7.54 -16.66 -12.63
CA GLU A 246 -7.54 -17.68 -11.58
C GLU A 246 -6.83 -17.16 -10.34
N ILE A 247 -7.48 -17.25 -9.18
CA ILE A 247 -6.95 -16.88 -7.86
C ILE A 247 -7.09 -18.01 -6.86
N THR A 248 -6.33 -17.92 -5.77
CA THR A 248 -6.41 -18.84 -4.63
C THR A 248 -6.53 -18.05 -3.34
N GLU A 249 -7.44 -18.46 -2.46
CA GLU A 249 -7.57 -17.94 -1.09
C GLU A 249 -7.36 -19.05 -0.07
N GLU A 250 -6.71 -18.71 1.06
CA GLU A 250 -6.51 -19.65 2.16
C GLU A 250 -7.84 -19.97 2.83
N ILE A 251 -8.05 -21.25 3.13
CA ILE A 251 -9.26 -21.77 3.79
C ILE A 251 -8.91 -22.84 4.81
N ALA A 252 -9.76 -23.03 5.81
CA ALA A 252 -9.76 -24.30 6.55
C ALA A 252 -10.20 -25.42 5.64
N LEU A 253 -9.66 -26.63 5.80
CA LEU A 253 -10.18 -27.80 5.11
C LEU A 253 -11.61 -28.06 5.64
N PRO A 254 -12.67 -27.92 4.80
CA PRO A 254 -14.04 -28.11 5.27
C PRO A 254 -14.29 -29.56 5.71
N ASP A 255 -15.10 -29.74 6.72
CA ASP A 255 -15.46 -31.06 7.26
C ASP A 255 -15.95 -32.02 6.17
N GLY A 256 -15.36 -33.22 6.15
CA GLY A 256 -15.69 -34.26 5.19
C GLY A 256 -15.23 -34.00 3.76
N LYS A 257 -14.40 -32.99 3.54
CA LYS A 257 -13.79 -32.68 2.24
C LYS A 257 -12.34 -33.11 2.17
N SER A 258 -11.86 -33.30 0.94
CA SER A 258 -10.48 -33.67 0.61
C SER A 258 -9.92 -32.76 -0.47
N VAL A 259 -8.60 -32.73 -0.60
CA VAL A 259 -7.92 -32.03 -1.70
C VAL A 259 -8.44 -32.56 -3.05
N GLY A 260 -8.78 -31.66 -3.96
CA GLY A 260 -9.41 -31.93 -5.24
C GLY A 260 -10.93 -31.88 -5.23
N ASP A 261 -11.58 -31.83 -4.06
CA ASP A 261 -13.04 -31.67 -3.96
C ASP A 261 -13.46 -30.27 -4.36
N SER A 262 -14.66 -30.18 -4.94
CA SER A 262 -15.31 -28.89 -5.21
C SER A 262 -16.06 -28.38 -3.99
N ILE A 263 -15.96 -27.08 -3.76
CA ILE A 263 -16.68 -26.34 -2.72
C ILE A 263 -17.30 -25.07 -3.31
N LYS A 264 -18.23 -24.47 -2.56
CA LYS A 264 -18.66 -23.09 -2.79
C LYS A 264 -17.82 -22.18 -1.92
N HIS A 265 -17.22 -21.16 -2.54
CA HIS A 265 -16.38 -20.19 -1.87
C HIS A 265 -16.91 -18.77 -2.11
N ASN A 266 -17.03 -17.99 -1.05
CA ASN A 266 -17.49 -16.60 -1.16
C ASN A 266 -16.28 -15.69 -1.30
N TYR A 267 -16.20 -14.98 -2.42
CA TYR A 267 -15.20 -13.97 -2.68
C TYR A 267 -15.86 -12.62 -2.91
N LYS A 268 -15.57 -11.65 -2.06
CA LYS A 268 -16.13 -10.29 -2.13
C LYS A 268 -17.66 -10.24 -2.24
N GLY A 269 -18.34 -11.16 -1.56
CA GLY A 269 -19.80 -11.25 -1.54
C GLY A 269 -20.43 -12.04 -2.70
N VAL A 270 -19.61 -12.59 -3.60
CA VAL A 270 -20.06 -13.44 -4.72
C VAL A 270 -19.61 -14.89 -4.46
N GLU A 271 -20.51 -15.85 -4.68
CA GLU A 271 -20.22 -17.27 -4.53
C GLU A 271 -19.68 -17.88 -5.83
N TYR A 272 -18.51 -18.51 -5.77
CA TYR A 272 -17.83 -19.17 -6.89
C TYR A 272 -17.70 -20.66 -6.64
N ASP A 273 -17.65 -21.44 -7.71
CA ASP A 273 -17.21 -22.84 -7.66
C ASP A 273 -15.68 -22.85 -7.54
N ALA A 274 -15.18 -23.43 -6.46
CA ALA A 274 -13.77 -23.53 -6.17
C ALA A 274 -13.33 -24.99 -5.99
N VAL A 275 -12.05 -25.28 -6.23
CA VAL A 275 -11.44 -26.58 -5.96
C VAL A 275 -10.46 -26.43 -4.80
N ILE A 276 -10.49 -27.40 -3.88
CA ILE A 276 -9.55 -27.42 -2.75
C ILE A 276 -8.19 -27.86 -3.25
N GLU A 277 -7.19 -27.00 -3.06
CA GLU A 277 -5.77 -27.30 -3.24
C GLU A 277 -5.05 -27.35 -1.89
N LYS A 278 -3.97 -28.12 -1.80
CA LYS A 278 -3.07 -28.16 -0.65
C LYS A 278 -1.76 -27.48 -1.02
N GLN A 279 -1.28 -26.61 -0.15
CA GLN A 279 0.07 -26.11 -0.20
C GLN A 279 0.88 -26.77 0.91
N ASP A 280 1.79 -27.68 0.55
CA ASP A 280 2.73 -28.27 1.49
C ASP A 280 3.67 -27.20 2.06
N ASN A 281 3.95 -27.31 3.35
CA ASN A 281 4.87 -26.42 4.04
C ASN A 281 6.18 -27.16 4.33
N GLU A 282 7.26 -26.63 3.79
CA GLU A 282 8.60 -27.23 3.93
C GLU A 282 9.38 -26.69 5.16
N ARG A 283 8.86 -25.68 5.89
CA ARG A 283 9.66 -24.94 6.87
C ARG A 283 9.03 -24.81 8.25
N LEU A 284 7.72 -24.79 8.35
CA LEU A 284 7.01 -24.46 9.58
C LEU A 284 6.38 -25.71 10.18
N PRO A 285 6.88 -26.22 11.31
CA PRO A 285 6.25 -27.30 12.03
C PRO A 285 5.02 -26.83 12.81
N MET A 286 4.07 -27.72 13.03
CA MET A 286 3.07 -27.55 14.08
C MET A 286 3.71 -27.61 15.46
N CYS A 287 2.98 -27.17 16.49
CA CYS A 287 3.50 -27.03 17.82
C CYS A 287 2.55 -27.57 18.90
N LYS A 288 3.06 -27.60 20.11
CA LYS A 288 2.32 -27.77 21.35
C LYS A 288 2.85 -26.81 22.41
N ILE A 289 2.04 -26.53 23.42
CA ILE A 289 2.55 -25.93 24.66
C ILE A 289 3.56 -26.90 25.28
N SER A 290 4.71 -26.41 25.73
CA SER A 290 5.75 -27.24 26.30
C SER A 290 5.23 -28.00 27.48
N ASP A 291 5.33 -29.33 27.43
CA ASP A 291 4.93 -30.29 28.47
C ASP A 291 6.09 -31.16 28.96
N THR A 292 7.31 -30.84 28.52
CA THR A 292 8.51 -31.59 28.78
C THR A 292 9.55 -30.70 29.44
N GLU A 293 10.03 -31.10 30.62
CA GLU A 293 11.12 -30.40 31.34
C GLU A 293 12.42 -30.51 30.55
N ASP A 294 13.16 -29.39 30.44
CA ASP A 294 14.42 -29.28 29.69
C ASP A 294 14.32 -29.74 28.21
N SER A 295 13.15 -29.60 27.61
CA SER A 295 12.88 -30.07 26.26
C SER A 295 13.84 -29.46 25.22
N LYS A 296 14.41 -30.32 24.37
CA LYS A 296 15.22 -29.91 23.20
C LYS A 296 14.36 -29.49 21.98
N ALA A 297 13.06 -29.77 22.07
CA ALA A 297 12.12 -29.36 21.01
C ALA A 297 11.58 -27.94 21.20
N VAL A 298 12.13 -27.16 22.13
CA VAL A 298 11.73 -25.77 22.30
C VAL A 298 11.91 -25.02 20.99
N TYR A 299 10.80 -24.41 20.52
CA TYR A 299 10.70 -23.73 19.25
C TYR A 299 10.65 -22.21 19.41
N GLY A 300 10.27 -21.75 20.60
CA GLY A 300 10.14 -20.36 20.96
C GLY A 300 9.16 -20.16 22.09
N VAL A 301 8.60 -18.97 22.16
CA VAL A 301 7.55 -18.62 23.12
C VAL A 301 6.34 -18.01 22.40
N PHE A 302 5.15 -18.29 22.92
CA PHE A 302 3.91 -17.73 22.39
C PHE A 302 3.92 -16.21 22.48
N MET A 303 3.71 -15.57 21.34
CA MET A 303 3.59 -14.11 21.22
C MET A 303 2.14 -13.68 21.21
N ASP A 304 1.37 -14.15 20.26
CA ASP A 304 -0.05 -13.87 20.09
C ASP A 304 -0.67 -14.84 19.09
N TRP A 305 -1.99 -14.79 18.95
CA TRP A 305 -2.73 -15.44 17.90
C TRP A 305 -2.66 -14.61 16.63
N ASP A 306 -2.60 -15.28 15.48
CA ASP A 306 -2.86 -14.63 14.21
C ASP A 306 -4.34 -14.23 14.15
N THR A 307 -4.57 -12.95 13.89
CA THR A 307 -5.92 -12.36 13.82
C THR A 307 -6.35 -12.10 12.39
N GLN A 308 -5.62 -12.63 11.40
CA GLN A 308 -6.02 -12.49 9.99
C GLN A 308 -7.39 -13.12 9.76
N PRO A 309 -8.16 -12.62 8.77
CA PRO A 309 -9.55 -12.98 8.62
C PRO A 309 -9.72 -14.48 8.34
N ASP A 310 -10.55 -15.02 9.07
CA ASP A 310 -11.48 -16.15 9.04
C ASP A 310 -11.32 -17.17 7.89
N ASP A 311 -10.13 -17.73 7.79
CA ASP A 311 -9.86 -18.94 7.01
C ASP A 311 -10.18 -20.23 7.81
N GLY A 312 -10.63 -20.09 9.07
CA GLY A 312 -10.95 -21.20 9.99
C GLY A 312 -9.74 -21.91 10.55
N VAL A 313 -8.53 -21.37 10.37
CA VAL A 313 -7.30 -21.86 11.00
C VAL A 313 -6.90 -20.97 12.18
N ASN A 314 -6.32 -21.58 13.23
CA ASN A 314 -5.91 -20.89 14.43
C ASN A 314 -4.38 -20.88 14.53
N ASP A 315 -3.77 -20.02 13.71
CA ASP A 315 -2.33 -19.86 13.70
C ASP A 315 -1.85 -18.94 14.84
N ILE A 316 -0.65 -19.19 15.30
CA ILE A 316 0.03 -18.42 16.34
C ILE A 316 1.36 -17.87 15.85
N TYR A 317 1.75 -16.73 16.42
CA TYR A 317 3.10 -16.21 16.30
C TYR A 317 3.95 -16.77 17.45
N VAL A 318 5.03 -17.45 17.08
CA VAL A 318 6.05 -17.96 18.02
C VAL A 318 7.28 -17.07 17.91
N ALA A 319 7.62 -16.35 18.97
CA ALA A 319 8.85 -15.57 19.06
C ALA A 319 10.03 -16.48 19.37
N ALA A 320 11.05 -16.50 18.51
CA ALA A 320 12.19 -17.39 18.62
C ALA A 320 13.55 -16.67 18.71
N LEU A 321 13.66 -15.45 18.20
CA LEU A 321 14.93 -14.72 18.14
C LEU A 321 14.72 -13.23 18.46
N GLY A 322 15.70 -12.64 19.14
CA GLY A 322 15.67 -11.21 19.46
C GLY A 322 15.10 -10.90 20.83
N SER A 323 14.48 -9.76 21.03
CA SER A 323 14.01 -9.31 22.35
C SER A 323 12.52 -9.58 22.53
N PHE A 324 12.19 -10.40 23.52
CA PHE A 324 10.80 -10.66 23.90
C PHE A 324 10.69 -11.01 25.38
N VAL A 325 9.47 -11.27 25.86
CA VAL A 325 9.23 -11.71 27.25
C VAL A 325 9.09 -13.21 27.31
N VAL A 326 9.58 -13.82 28.39
CA VAL A 326 9.41 -15.24 28.70
C VAL A 326 8.60 -15.39 29.98
N ARG A 327 7.63 -16.30 29.97
CA ARG A 327 6.78 -16.63 31.11
C ARG A 327 7.51 -17.56 32.04
N ILE A 328 7.77 -17.12 33.28
CA ILE A 328 8.52 -17.78 34.29
C ILE A 328 7.57 -18.48 35.29
N HIS A 329 7.94 -19.68 35.76
CA HIS A 329 7.18 -20.37 36.76
C HIS A 329 7.12 -19.53 38.06
N LYS A 330 5.99 -19.59 38.77
CA LYS A 330 5.71 -18.76 39.95
C LYS A 330 6.72 -18.89 41.08
N ASP A 331 7.27 -20.11 41.27
CA ASP A 331 8.23 -20.44 42.35
C ASP A 331 9.69 -20.18 41.95
N GLU A 332 9.94 -19.78 40.67
CA GLU A 332 11.27 -19.44 40.17
C GLU A 332 11.65 -18.00 40.52
N THR A 333 12.93 -17.80 40.82
CA THR A 333 13.52 -16.47 40.98
C THR A 333 14.63 -16.29 39.95
N VAL A 334 14.48 -15.30 39.08
CA VAL A 334 15.43 -15.01 37.99
C VAL A 334 16.38 -13.89 38.35
N ALA A 335 17.60 -13.98 37.85
CA ALA A 335 18.60 -12.91 37.88
C ALA A 335 19.01 -12.53 36.44
N ILE A 336 19.50 -11.29 36.24
CA ILE A 336 20.06 -10.88 34.95
C ILE A 336 21.20 -11.83 34.58
N GLY A 337 21.17 -12.32 33.36
CA GLY A 337 22.14 -13.25 32.81
C GLY A 337 21.79 -14.74 33.01
N ASN A 338 20.72 -15.08 33.72
CA ASN A 338 20.27 -16.47 33.78
C ASN A 338 19.83 -16.97 32.42
N TRP A 339 20.25 -18.21 32.09
CA TRP A 339 19.71 -18.98 31.00
C TRP A 339 18.40 -19.64 31.40
N LEU A 340 17.47 -19.71 30.51
CA LEU A 340 16.13 -20.27 30.71
C LEU A 340 15.93 -21.52 29.88
N VAL A 341 15.28 -22.52 30.47
CA VAL A 341 14.84 -23.77 29.84
C VAL A 341 13.38 -24.04 30.19
N SER A 342 12.73 -24.96 29.47
CA SER A 342 11.34 -25.35 29.77
C SER A 342 11.22 -25.98 31.18
N ASN A 343 10.16 -25.59 31.88
CA ASN A 343 9.76 -26.23 33.16
C ASN A 343 8.80 -27.42 32.95
N GLY A 344 8.35 -27.67 31.69
CA GLY A 344 7.45 -28.77 31.36
C GLY A 344 5.95 -28.51 31.63
N ASP A 345 5.57 -27.24 31.82
CA ASP A 345 4.19 -26.81 32.07
C ASP A 345 3.83 -25.52 31.31
N GLY A 346 4.55 -25.25 30.22
CA GLY A 346 4.43 -24.01 29.46
C GLY A 346 5.11 -22.81 30.10
N THR A 347 5.71 -22.95 31.29
CA THR A 347 6.56 -21.91 31.90
C THR A 347 8.05 -22.24 31.71
N ALA A 348 8.89 -21.25 31.93
CA ALA A 348 10.33 -21.43 31.97
C ALA A 348 10.85 -21.44 33.40
N LYS A 349 11.97 -22.14 33.61
CA LYS A 349 12.81 -22.15 34.84
C LYS A 349 14.25 -21.75 34.52
N VAL A 350 15.01 -21.43 35.55
CA VAL A 350 16.43 -21.12 35.41
C VAL A 350 17.23 -22.42 35.21
N LEU A 351 18.10 -22.44 34.18
CA LEU A 351 19.09 -23.50 34.03
C LEU A 351 20.05 -23.49 35.26
N ALA A 352 20.25 -24.62 35.89
CA ALA A 352 21.11 -24.69 37.06
C ALA A 352 22.53 -24.18 36.77
N GLY A 353 23.07 -23.35 37.67
CA GLY A 353 24.30 -22.58 37.42
C GLY A 353 25.58 -23.42 37.27
N ASN A 354 25.55 -24.71 37.64
CA ASN A 354 26.66 -25.66 37.48
C ASN A 354 26.46 -26.64 36.31
N THR A 355 25.44 -26.45 35.48
CA THR A 355 25.15 -27.30 34.33
C THR A 355 26.23 -27.10 33.26
N ALA A 356 26.89 -28.19 32.86
CA ALA A 356 27.80 -28.15 31.72
C ALA A 356 27.04 -27.87 30.43
N ILE A 357 27.49 -26.92 29.63
CA ILE A 357 26.88 -26.62 28.35
C ILE A 357 27.29 -27.69 27.32
N THR A 358 26.39 -28.60 27.06
CA THR A 358 26.49 -29.63 26.02
C THR A 358 25.63 -29.24 24.83
N ALA A 359 25.72 -29.95 23.70
CA ALA A 359 24.84 -29.73 22.57
C ALA A 359 23.35 -29.91 22.95
N ASP A 360 23.06 -30.86 23.84
CA ASP A 360 21.69 -31.11 24.30
C ASP A 360 21.17 -29.96 25.16
N VAL A 361 21.99 -29.41 26.04
CA VAL A 361 21.62 -28.24 26.84
C VAL A 361 21.46 -27.00 25.95
N GLN A 362 22.35 -26.84 25.00
CA GLN A 362 22.25 -25.71 24.07
C GLN A 362 20.95 -25.75 23.28
N SER A 363 20.51 -26.93 22.83
CA SER A 363 19.23 -27.09 22.07
C SER A 363 18.01 -26.86 22.97
N SER A 364 18.10 -26.91 24.31
CA SER A 364 16.99 -26.67 25.21
C SER A 364 16.87 -25.21 25.66
N LEU A 365 17.83 -24.34 25.31
CA LEU A 365 17.83 -22.95 25.76
C LEU A 365 16.72 -22.15 25.08
N ILE A 366 15.92 -21.44 25.86
CA ILE A 366 14.90 -20.51 25.40
C ILE A 366 15.53 -19.13 25.15
N GLY A 367 16.33 -18.68 26.11
CA GLY A 367 16.91 -17.35 26.07
C GLY A 367 17.63 -16.99 27.37
N LYS A 368 18.05 -15.73 27.43
CA LYS A 368 18.79 -15.17 28.53
C LYS A 368 18.07 -13.97 29.13
N VAL A 369 17.88 -13.96 30.44
CA VAL A 369 17.23 -12.86 31.15
C VAL A 369 18.03 -11.58 31.02
N THR A 370 17.39 -10.51 30.54
CA THR A 370 17.99 -9.18 30.39
C THR A 370 17.51 -8.18 31.43
N SER A 371 16.35 -8.44 32.05
CA SER A 371 15.82 -7.63 33.16
C SER A 371 15.01 -8.51 34.09
N THR A 372 15.06 -8.26 35.41
CA THR A 372 14.24 -8.92 36.41
C THR A 372 12.89 -8.24 36.66
N THR A 373 12.60 -7.16 35.89
CA THR A 373 11.32 -6.46 35.97
C THR A 373 10.19 -7.38 35.52
N LYS A 374 9.25 -7.67 36.43
CA LYS A 374 8.03 -8.39 36.06
C LYS A 374 7.15 -7.50 35.24
N THR A 375 7.16 -7.68 33.90
CA THR A 375 6.35 -6.87 32.97
C THR A 375 4.87 -7.22 33.04
N HIS A 376 4.56 -8.44 33.46
CA HIS A 376 3.20 -8.92 33.67
C HIS A 376 3.23 -10.08 34.70
N THR A 377 2.20 -10.17 35.55
CA THR A 377 1.92 -11.32 36.42
C THR A 377 0.54 -11.85 36.06
N HIS A 378 0.47 -13.13 35.76
CA HIS A 378 -0.76 -13.83 35.38
C HIS A 378 -1.57 -14.29 36.59
N ALA A 379 -2.81 -14.72 36.36
CA ALA A 379 -3.72 -15.16 37.42
C ALA A 379 -3.26 -16.44 38.15
N ASP A 380 -2.35 -17.21 37.57
CA ASP A 380 -1.72 -18.40 38.14
C ASP A 380 -0.40 -18.10 38.87
N ASP A 381 -0.13 -16.81 39.11
CA ASP A 381 1.08 -16.28 39.74
C ASP A 381 2.36 -16.44 38.90
N SER A 382 2.31 -17.06 37.71
CA SER A 382 3.42 -17.01 36.77
C SER A 382 3.63 -15.58 36.26
N TYR A 383 4.86 -15.24 35.88
CA TYR A 383 5.17 -13.86 35.49
C TYR A 383 6.10 -13.79 34.30
N CYS A 384 6.04 -12.68 33.56
CA CYS A 384 6.90 -12.43 32.41
C CYS A 384 8.08 -11.53 32.77
N VAL A 385 9.25 -11.85 32.24
CA VAL A 385 10.44 -10.99 32.28
C VAL A 385 11.06 -10.81 30.91
N PRO A 386 11.69 -9.64 30.63
CA PRO A 386 12.41 -9.39 29.38
C PRO A 386 13.60 -10.34 29.21
N CYS A 387 13.73 -10.89 28.00
CA CYS A 387 14.80 -11.82 27.63
C CYS A 387 15.31 -11.52 26.22
N THR A 388 16.54 -11.94 25.93
CA THR A 388 17.00 -12.17 24.58
C THR A 388 16.79 -13.64 24.26
N LEU A 389 15.98 -13.91 23.23
CA LEU A 389 15.66 -15.27 22.80
C LEU A 389 16.77 -15.84 21.93
N HIS A 390 16.98 -17.14 22.04
CA HIS A 390 17.99 -17.92 21.33
C HIS A 390 17.45 -19.29 20.89
N CYS A 391 16.15 -19.40 20.65
CA CYS A 391 15.54 -20.65 20.20
C CYS A 391 15.90 -20.90 18.74
N GLY A 392 16.81 -21.83 18.48
CA GLY A 392 17.26 -22.22 17.15
C GLY A 392 18.76 -22.34 17.04
#